data_d987c5ee3d1b63c43fd84a3bd8c2ed45
#
_entry.id   d987c5ee3d1b63c43fd84a3bd8c2ed45
#
_cell.length_a   1.000
_cell.length_b   1.000
_cell.length_c   1.000
_cell.angle_alpha   90.00
_cell.angle_beta   90.00
_cell.angle_gamma   90.00
#
_symmetry.space_group_name_H-M   'P 1'
#
loop_
_entity.id
_entity.type
_entity.pdbx_description
1 polymer ?
#
loop_
_entity_poly.entity_id
_entity_poly.type
_entity_poly.pdbx_seq_one_letter_code
_entity_poly.pdbx_strand_id
1 'polypeptide(L)'
;MSKTTSAPGAGETLTQRQIVTVMVGLMLGMFLASLDQTIVSTSIYTIANDLDGLSLQAWATTAYLITSTVSTPLYGKLSDIFGRRPLYLAAIAIFLVGSLYAGSVNSMTELALARGVQGLGAGGLLALALTIIGDIVSLKDRAKYQGYFMSVFGISSVLGPVVGGAFAGSTHILGFDGWRWVFFINLPIGLAALAVVFLFLHLPAKHVKQKIDYWGAAAITLAIVPLLLVAEQGRSWGWTSLNSFLCYGLGVAGIIWFLLAEKRAGDYALIPLRLFRNATFGLSSLLNFIIGIGMFGAIAMLPLYLQLVKGLTPTEAGLMMITFTLGILTGSITAGRTISASGTYRIFPIMGTGILTAAALVMGLSLHVDTGLWVPGVIAVFFGAGLGFCMQPLTLAMQTSVPPRDMGVGTSSAAFFRSMGGAVGTAVFISLLFSLAASRIADSMKAAMADPAYLAVLQDPSVAADPANAKLYEFFRDGASNESLNDTSWLHTANSALTRPITEGFAYSIDVVMFTAAALTGIAFLISFALPNKKLTDHQGAARQSDAMEPAAH
;
A
#
# COMPACT_ATOMS: atom_id res chain seq x y z
N MET A 1 2.67 48.58 13.47
CA MET A 1 1.97 48.36 12.19
C MET A 1 1.64 46.86 12.08
N SER A 2 0.46 46.49 12.56
CA SER A 2 -0.06 45.14 12.53
C SER A 2 -0.64 44.89 11.13
N LYS A 3 -0.02 44.01 10.34
CA LYS A 3 -0.63 43.48 9.12
C LYS A 3 -1.64 42.41 9.52
N THR A 4 -2.89 42.80 9.67
CA THR A 4 -4.03 41.91 9.69
C THR A 4 -4.10 41.19 8.34
N THR A 5 -3.68 39.92 8.30
CA THR A 5 -3.96 39.01 7.20
C THR A 5 -5.45 38.71 7.22
N SER A 6 -6.24 39.47 6.45
CA SER A 6 -7.63 39.15 6.18
C SER A 6 -7.73 37.78 5.51
N ALA A 7 -8.63 36.93 6.03
CA ALA A 7 -8.96 35.65 5.39
C ALA A 7 -9.51 35.95 3.97
N PRO A 8 -9.11 35.15 2.95
CA PRO A 8 -9.61 35.36 1.58
C PRO A 8 -11.12 35.17 1.55
N GLY A 9 -11.82 36.15 0.91
CA GLY A 9 -13.25 36.12 0.68
C GLY A 9 -13.64 34.92 -0.23
N ALA A 10 -14.89 34.48 -0.11
CA ALA A 10 -15.45 33.40 -0.92
C ALA A 10 -15.33 33.73 -2.43
N GLY A 11 -14.31 33.17 -3.10
CA GLY A 11 -14.03 33.37 -4.53
C GLY A 11 -12.57 33.61 -4.91
N GLU A 12 -11.67 33.90 -3.95
CA GLU A 12 -10.25 34.09 -4.24
C GLU A 12 -9.53 32.74 -4.47
N THR A 13 -8.85 32.62 -5.62
CA THR A 13 -7.94 31.49 -5.91
C THR A 13 -6.73 31.60 -5.00
N LEU A 14 -6.39 30.48 -4.32
CA LEU A 14 -5.19 30.40 -3.50
C LEU A 14 -3.96 30.83 -4.32
N THR A 15 -3.11 31.64 -3.71
CA THR A 15 -1.83 32.02 -4.32
C THR A 15 -0.92 30.80 -4.41
N GLN A 16 0.03 30.80 -5.34
CA GLN A 16 0.99 29.71 -5.51
C GLN A 16 1.74 29.37 -4.20
N ARG A 17 2.06 30.37 -3.39
CA ARG A 17 2.71 30.17 -2.07
C ARG A 17 1.78 29.44 -1.10
N GLN A 18 0.50 29.80 -1.06
CA GLN A 18 -0.49 29.11 -0.21
C GLN A 18 -0.68 27.65 -0.63
N ILE A 19 -0.78 27.40 -1.95
CA ILE A 19 -0.87 26.04 -2.49
C ILE A 19 0.33 25.22 -2.04
N VAL A 20 1.57 25.72 -2.20
CA VAL A 20 2.78 25.01 -1.80
C VAL A 20 2.81 24.75 -0.29
N THR A 21 2.44 25.72 0.54
CA THR A 21 2.41 25.55 2.01
C THR A 21 1.41 24.50 2.44
N VAL A 22 0.19 24.52 1.89
CA VAL A 22 -0.83 23.50 2.14
C VAL A 22 -0.31 22.12 1.71
N MET A 23 0.30 22.04 0.53
CA MET A 23 0.89 20.79 0.03
C MET A 23 1.94 20.23 0.97
N VAL A 24 2.83 21.05 1.53
CA VAL A 24 3.82 20.58 2.51
C VAL A 24 3.13 19.95 3.72
N GLY A 25 2.06 20.57 4.25
CA GLY A 25 1.28 19.98 5.34
C GLY A 25 0.63 18.65 4.99
N LEU A 26 0.07 18.53 3.77
CA LEU A 26 -0.52 17.29 3.28
C LEU A 26 0.53 16.21 3.05
N MET A 27 1.69 16.58 2.49
CA MET A 27 2.82 15.66 2.28
C MET A 27 3.40 15.17 3.61
N LEU A 28 3.49 16.02 4.63
CA LEU A 28 3.89 15.61 5.98
C LEU A 28 2.91 14.60 6.59
N GLY A 29 1.60 14.77 6.41
CA GLY A 29 0.61 13.79 6.87
C GLY A 29 0.70 12.46 6.13
N MET A 30 0.92 12.47 4.82
CA MET A 30 1.16 11.25 4.05
C MET A 30 2.49 10.59 4.41
N PHE A 31 3.54 11.39 4.62
CA PHE A 31 4.84 10.92 5.07
C PHE A 31 4.73 10.22 6.42
N LEU A 32 3.99 10.80 7.35
CA LEU A 32 3.70 10.21 8.66
C LEU A 32 3.11 8.79 8.52
N ALA A 33 2.03 8.63 7.74
CA ALA A 33 1.38 7.33 7.55
C ALA A 33 2.27 6.32 6.80
N SER A 34 3.00 6.75 5.79
CA SER A 34 3.89 5.88 5.01
C SER A 34 5.15 5.48 5.78
N LEU A 35 5.75 6.42 6.49
CA LEU A 35 6.94 6.18 7.29
C LEU A 35 6.64 5.21 8.43
N ASP A 36 5.55 5.43 9.17
CA ASP A 36 5.10 4.57 10.25
C ASP A 36 4.94 3.11 9.78
N GLN A 37 4.31 2.89 8.62
CA GLN A 37 4.13 1.55 8.08
C GLN A 37 5.46 0.85 7.79
N THR A 38 6.44 1.58 7.24
CA THR A 38 7.75 1.02 6.87
C THR A 38 8.68 0.84 8.06
N ILE A 39 8.67 1.76 9.02
CA ILE A 39 9.44 1.64 10.28
C ILE A 39 8.95 0.44 11.09
N VAL A 40 7.62 0.30 11.26
CA VAL A 40 7.06 -0.80 12.05
C VAL A 40 7.35 -2.15 11.40
N SER A 41 7.25 -2.27 10.08
CA SER A 41 7.52 -3.54 9.39
C SER A 41 8.95 -4.05 9.60
N THR A 42 9.93 -3.16 9.78
CA THR A 42 11.33 -3.52 10.04
C THR A 42 11.62 -3.79 11.52
N SER A 43 10.82 -3.23 12.41
CA SER A 43 11.03 -3.31 13.87
C SER A 43 10.15 -4.34 14.56
N ILE A 44 9.16 -4.90 13.85
CA ILE A 44 8.09 -5.73 14.44
C ILE A 44 8.61 -6.97 15.18
N TYR A 45 9.68 -7.59 14.69
CA TYR A 45 10.28 -8.74 15.35
C TYR A 45 10.84 -8.37 16.72
N THR A 46 11.62 -7.27 16.81
CA THR A 46 12.18 -6.77 18.07
C THR A 46 11.07 -6.41 19.05
N ILE A 47 10.03 -5.70 18.57
CA ILE A 47 8.86 -5.33 19.37
C ILE A 47 8.13 -6.56 19.91
N ALA A 48 7.87 -7.54 19.05
CA ALA A 48 7.15 -8.75 19.42
C ALA A 48 7.93 -9.64 20.40
N ASN A 49 9.28 -9.62 20.30
CA ASN A 49 10.14 -10.32 21.24
C ASN A 49 10.17 -9.64 22.60
N ASP A 50 10.22 -8.30 22.65
CA ASP A 50 10.22 -7.52 23.89
C ASP A 50 8.88 -7.58 24.64
N LEU A 51 7.77 -7.72 23.89
CA LEU A 51 6.42 -7.86 24.42
C LEU A 51 5.98 -9.33 24.62
N ASP A 52 6.89 -10.30 24.55
CA ASP A 52 6.64 -11.75 24.71
C ASP A 52 5.46 -12.27 23.85
N GLY A 53 5.30 -11.74 22.61
CA GLY A 53 4.14 -12.00 21.78
C GLY A 53 4.43 -12.28 20.30
N LEU A 54 5.50 -13.04 20.00
CA LEU A 54 5.90 -13.36 18.61
C LEU A 54 4.77 -13.97 17.77
N SER A 55 3.93 -14.82 18.38
CA SER A 55 2.77 -15.43 17.69
C SER A 55 1.69 -14.41 17.28
N LEU A 56 1.67 -13.24 17.90
CA LEU A 56 0.71 -12.17 17.65
C LEU A 56 1.27 -11.03 16.78
N GLN A 57 2.53 -11.11 16.33
CA GLN A 57 3.19 -10.02 15.58
C GLN A 57 2.42 -9.61 14.33
N ALA A 58 1.80 -10.56 13.62
CA ALA A 58 1.01 -10.27 12.42
C ALA A 58 -0.17 -9.34 12.71
N TRP A 59 -0.79 -9.43 13.90
CA TRP A 59 -1.94 -8.62 14.26
C TRP A 59 -1.66 -7.12 14.34
N ALA A 60 -0.43 -6.72 14.67
CA ALA A 60 -0.05 -5.31 14.67
C ALA A 60 -0.14 -4.68 13.25
N THR A 61 0.23 -5.42 12.22
CA THR A 61 0.13 -4.97 10.82
C THR A 61 -1.29 -5.12 10.30
N THR A 62 -1.93 -6.27 10.57
CA THR A 62 -3.28 -6.59 10.12
C THR A 62 -4.33 -5.61 10.64
N ALA A 63 -4.30 -5.27 11.94
CA ALA A 63 -5.24 -4.32 12.52
C ALA A 63 -5.14 -2.93 11.87
N TYR A 64 -3.92 -2.45 11.62
CA TYR A 64 -3.69 -1.20 10.91
C TYR A 64 -4.22 -1.25 9.48
N LEU A 65 -3.91 -2.30 8.72
CA LEU A 65 -4.33 -2.45 7.32
C LEU A 65 -5.86 -2.51 7.19
N ILE A 66 -6.52 -3.30 8.04
CA ILE A 66 -7.97 -3.44 8.06
C ILE A 66 -8.64 -2.08 8.34
N THR A 67 -8.23 -1.43 9.42
CA THR A 67 -8.89 -0.17 9.84
C THR A 67 -8.60 0.96 8.86
N SER A 68 -7.40 1.04 8.28
CA SER A 68 -7.09 2.04 7.25
C SER A 68 -7.87 1.82 5.96
N THR A 69 -8.04 0.57 5.53
CA THR A 69 -8.81 0.24 4.33
C THR A 69 -10.29 0.57 4.50
N VAL A 70 -10.87 0.21 5.64
CA VAL A 70 -12.29 0.49 5.94
C VAL A 70 -12.54 1.98 6.12
N SER A 71 -11.64 2.72 6.78
CA SER A 71 -11.83 4.15 7.04
C SER A 71 -11.66 5.02 5.79
N THR A 72 -10.90 4.58 4.79
CA THR A 72 -10.62 5.32 3.56
C THR A 72 -11.89 5.81 2.84
N PRO A 73 -12.89 4.97 2.48
CA PRO A 73 -14.11 5.45 1.84
C PRO A 73 -14.98 6.29 2.79
N LEU A 74 -14.95 6.02 4.10
CA LEU A 74 -15.65 6.81 5.10
C LEU A 74 -15.15 8.25 5.12
N TYR A 75 -13.82 8.46 5.18
CA TYR A 75 -13.24 9.80 5.10
C TYR A 75 -13.57 10.51 3.80
N GLY A 76 -13.59 9.79 2.67
CA GLY A 76 -14.00 10.35 1.39
C GLY A 76 -15.39 10.99 1.48
N LYS A 77 -16.39 10.21 1.89
CA LYS A 77 -17.78 10.67 2.00
C LYS A 77 -17.97 11.71 3.09
N LEU A 78 -17.44 11.47 4.29
CA LEU A 78 -17.57 12.40 5.41
C LEU A 78 -16.93 13.76 5.10
N SER A 79 -15.83 13.78 4.33
CA SER A 79 -15.18 15.01 3.94
C SER A 79 -15.95 15.82 2.90
N ASP A 80 -16.78 15.16 2.09
CA ASP A 80 -17.73 15.84 1.19
C ASP A 80 -18.87 16.50 1.97
N ILE A 81 -19.24 15.97 3.15
CA ILE A 81 -20.32 16.47 4.01
C ILE A 81 -19.83 17.55 4.99
N PHE A 82 -18.78 17.25 5.77
CA PHE A 82 -18.29 18.11 6.85
C PHE A 82 -17.17 19.07 6.44
N GLY A 83 -16.64 18.91 5.22
CA GLY A 83 -15.50 19.66 4.71
C GLY A 83 -14.16 18.93 4.94
N ARG A 84 -13.17 19.30 4.13
CA ARG A 84 -11.86 18.62 4.07
C ARG A 84 -11.01 18.85 5.32
N ARG A 85 -10.93 20.14 5.74
CA ARG A 85 -10.05 20.57 6.82
C ARG A 85 -10.32 19.87 8.15
N PRO A 86 -11.56 19.86 8.71
CA PRO A 86 -11.82 19.25 10.00
C PRO A 86 -11.55 17.74 9.97
N LEU A 87 -11.87 17.06 8.86
CA LEU A 87 -11.63 15.61 8.75
C LEU A 87 -10.14 15.28 8.62
N TYR A 88 -9.35 16.11 7.94
CA TYR A 88 -7.91 15.89 7.83
C TYR A 88 -7.21 16.14 9.18
N LEU A 89 -7.59 17.19 9.91
CA LEU A 89 -7.11 17.43 11.27
C LEU A 89 -7.48 16.30 12.23
N ALA A 90 -8.72 15.81 12.14
CA ALA A 90 -9.16 14.65 12.94
C ALA A 90 -8.35 13.39 12.60
N ALA A 91 -8.06 13.14 11.32
CA ALA A 91 -7.25 12.00 10.90
C ALA A 91 -5.82 12.07 11.45
N ILE A 92 -5.17 13.26 11.43
CA ILE A 92 -3.85 13.46 12.07
C ILE A 92 -3.96 13.20 13.58
N ALA A 93 -4.96 13.78 14.25
CA ALA A 93 -5.13 13.64 15.69
C ALA A 93 -5.34 12.18 16.12
N ILE A 94 -6.22 11.44 15.42
CA ILE A 94 -6.47 10.02 15.68
C ILE A 94 -5.18 9.22 15.47
N PHE A 95 -4.44 9.49 14.40
CA PHE A 95 -3.16 8.83 14.14
C PHE A 95 -2.14 9.07 15.27
N LEU A 96 -2.02 10.32 15.75
CA LEU A 96 -1.10 10.67 16.85
C LEU A 96 -1.51 10.03 18.18
N VAL A 97 -2.80 9.99 18.48
CA VAL A 97 -3.31 9.28 19.69
C VAL A 97 -2.97 7.80 19.61
N GLY A 98 -3.18 7.16 18.44
CA GLY A 98 -2.78 5.78 18.22
C GLY A 98 -1.26 5.58 18.35
N SER A 99 -0.44 6.52 17.86
CA SER A 99 1.02 6.48 18.00
C SER A 99 1.48 6.59 19.44
N LEU A 100 0.89 7.51 20.21
CA LEU A 100 1.17 7.63 21.65
C LEU A 100 0.80 6.34 22.39
N TYR A 101 -0.36 5.78 22.07
CA TYR A 101 -0.79 4.54 22.69
C TYR A 101 0.16 3.39 22.30
N ALA A 102 0.51 3.24 21.02
CA ALA A 102 1.44 2.20 20.56
C ALA A 102 2.84 2.29 21.20
N GLY A 103 3.35 3.50 21.45
CA GLY A 103 4.62 3.69 22.16
C GLY A 103 4.57 3.42 23.67
N SER A 104 3.38 3.27 24.28
CA SER A 104 3.18 3.07 25.72
C SER A 104 2.60 1.69 26.10
N VAL A 105 2.42 0.78 25.13
CA VAL A 105 1.86 -0.57 25.39
C VAL A 105 2.84 -1.49 26.09
N ASN A 106 2.29 -2.52 26.76
CA ASN A 106 3.05 -3.55 27.45
C ASN A 106 2.68 -4.97 27.00
N SER A 107 1.86 -5.10 25.94
CA SER A 107 1.51 -6.40 25.33
C SER A 107 1.26 -6.26 23.82
N MET A 108 1.45 -7.35 23.07
CA MET A 108 1.16 -7.37 21.62
C MET A 108 -0.33 -7.17 21.31
N THR A 109 -1.23 -7.57 22.20
CA THR A 109 -2.66 -7.31 22.04
C THR A 109 -3.00 -5.82 22.12
N GLU A 110 -2.42 -5.11 23.10
CA GLU A 110 -2.55 -3.66 23.20
C GLU A 110 -1.93 -2.96 21.99
N LEU A 111 -0.76 -3.44 21.52
CA LEU A 111 -0.15 -2.93 20.30
C LEU A 111 -1.08 -3.08 19.08
N ALA A 112 -1.71 -4.24 18.90
CA ALA A 112 -2.66 -4.45 17.81
C ALA A 112 -3.86 -3.49 17.89
N LEU A 113 -4.39 -3.23 19.09
CA LEU A 113 -5.45 -2.24 19.30
C LEU A 113 -4.98 -0.82 18.97
N ALA A 114 -3.80 -0.43 19.44
CA ALA A 114 -3.20 0.87 19.15
C ALA A 114 -2.98 1.07 17.65
N ARG A 115 -2.49 0.03 16.96
CA ARG A 115 -2.32 -0.02 15.50
C ARG A 115 -3.66 0.11 14.77
N GLY A 116 -4.72 -0.51 15.32
CA GLY A 116 -6.08 -0.31 14.82
C GLY A 116 -6.52 1.15 14.87
N VAL A 117 -6.25 1.85 15.98
CA VAL A 117 -6.54 3.29 16.11
C VAL A 117 -5.70 4.12 15.13
N GLN A 118 -4.40 3.83 15.00
CA GLN A 118 -3.55 4.51 14.01
C GLN A 118 -4.08 4.31 12.58
N GLY A 119 -4.48 3.09 12.22
CA GLY A 119 -5.03 2.77 10.91
C GLY A 119 -6.29 3.58 10.58
N LEU A 120 -7.18 3.82 11.55
CA LEU A 120 -8.32 4.73 11.36
C LEU A 120 -7.87 6.13 10.91
N GLY A 121 -6.80 6.67 11.49
CA GLY A 121 -6.23 7.96 11.07
C GLY A 121 -5.55 7.88 9.69
N ALA A 122 -4.78 6.82 9.45
CA ALA A 122 -4.00 6.64 8.22
C ALA A 122 -4.85 6.61 6.95
N GLY A 123 -6.02 5.95 6.99
CA GLY A 123 -6.95 5.92 5.86
C GLY A 123 -7.42 7.33 5.45
N GLY A 124 -7.62 8.22 6.44
CA GLY A 124 -7.92 9.64 6.19
C GLY A 124 -6.73 10.41 5.62
N LEU A 125 -5.54 10.21 6.16
CA LEU A 125 -4.33 10.92 5.73
C LEU A 125 -4.01 10.69 4.25
N LEU A 126 -4.12 9.45 3.78
CA LEU A 126 -3.82 9.08 2.41
C LEU A 126 -4.91 9.55 1.42
N ALA A 127 -6.18 9.30 1.74
CA ALA A 127 -7.28 9.60 0.85
C ALA A 127 -7.57 11.11 0.75
N LEU A 128 -7.61 11.82 1.90
CA LEU A 128 -7.97 13.22 1.92
C LEU A 128 -6.86 14.12 1.36
N ALA A 129 -5.59 13.77 1.51
CA ALA A 129 -4.50 14.53 0.91
C ALA A 129 -4.68 14.66 -0.61
N LEU A 130 -4.96 13.55 -1.30
CA LEU A 130 -5.22 13.55 -2.75
C LEU A 130 -6.55 14.25 -3.12
N THR A 131 -7.57 14.16 -2.25
CA THR A 131 -8.85 14.84 -2.44
C THR A 131 -8.68 16.35 -2.33
N ILE A 132 -7.98 16.83 -1.29
CA ILE A 132 -7.72 18.26 -1.06
C ILE A 132 -6.96 18.87 -2.24
N ILE A 133 -5.96 18.17 -2.78
CA ILE A 133 -5.28 18.63 -4.00
C ILE A 133 -6.27 18.75 -5.16
N GLY A 134 -7.18 17.79 -5.30
CA GLY A 134 -8.24 17.84 -6.30
C GLY A 134 -9.12 19.09 -6.18
N ASP A 135 -9.29 19.62 -4.97
CA ASP A 135 -10.11 20.82 -4.73
C ASP A 135 -9.34 22.14 -4.93
N ILE A 136 -8.01 22.18 -4.65
CA ILE A 136 -7.20 23.42 -4.65
C ILE A 136 -6.41 23.66 -5.94
N VAL A 137 -6.19 22.60 -6.74
CA VAL A 137 -5.33 22.64 -7.93
C VAL A 137 -6.17 22.46 -9.19
N SER A 138 -5.81 23.16 -10.28
CA SER A 138 -6.45 23.00 -11.60
C SER A 138 -6.34 21.56 -12.11
N LEU A 139 -7.30 21.09 -12.92
CA LEU A 139 -7.31 19.73 -13.47
C LEU A 139 -6.01 19.36 -14.19
N LYS A 140 -5.41 20.30 -14.91
CA LYS A 140 -4.16 20.10 -15.64
C LYS A 140 -2.97 19.91 -14.69
N ASP A 141 -2.94 20.67 -13.61
CA ASP A 141 -1.80 20.66 -12.68
C ASP A 141 -1.91 19.54 -11.63
N ARG A 142 -3.10 18.97 -11.40
CA ARG A 142 -3.30 17.87 -10.42
C ARG A 142 -2.35 16.72 -10.64
N ALA A 143 -2.18 16.27 -11.88
CA ALA A 143 -1.30 15.17 -12.22
C ALA A 143 0.16 15.43 -11.81
N LYS A 144 0.64 16.68 -12.02
CA LYS A 144 1.99 17.11 -11.62
C LYS A 144 2.16 17.06 -10.10
N TYR A 145 1.21 17.64 -9.36
CA TYR A 145 1.29 17.71 -7.89
C TYR A 145 1.10 16.32 -7.25
N GLN A 146 0.19 15.51 -7.78
CA GLN A 146 0.05 14.11 -7.35
C GLN A 146 1.33 13.30 -7.56
N GLY A 147 2.11 13.60 -8.61
CA GLY A 147 3.43 13.00 -8.81
C GLY A 147 4.41 13.28 -7.65
N TYR A 148 4.38 14.49 -7.08
CA TYR A 148 5.21 14.82 -5.91
C TYR A 148 4.79 14.04 -4.64
N PHE A 149 3.51 13.72 -4.49
CA PHE A 149 3.03 12.90 -3.38
C PHE A 149 3.58 11.47 -3.42
N MET A 150 3.82 10.92 -4.61
CA MET A 150 4.47 9.62 -4.73
C MET A 150 5.93 9.64 -4.29
N SER A 151 6.60 10.81 -4.35
CA SER A 151 7.95 10.97 -3.82
C SER A 151 8.01 10.70 -2.32
N VAL A 152 6.94 11.04 -1.61
CA VAL A 152 6.82 10.81 -0.16
C VAL A 152 6.88 9.32 0.16
N PHE A 153 6.16 8.49 -0.59
CA PHE A 153 6.23 7.02 -0.44
C PHE A 153 7.64 6.50 -0.67
N GLY A 154 8.30 7.03 -1.70
CA GLY A 154 9.67 6.65 -2.01
C GLY A 154 10.65 6.98 -0.90
N ILE A 155 10.58 8.20 -0.36
CA ILE A 155 11.43 8.63 0.75
C ILE A 155 11.15 7.78 2.00
N SER A 156 9.88 7.52 2.30
CA SER A 156 9.48 6.70 3.45
C SER A 156 9.98 5.27 3.36
N SER A 157 9.96 4.66 2.17
CA SER A 157 10.42 3.28 1.98
C SER A 157 11.92 3.09 2.17
N VAL A 158 12.71 4.16 1.99
CA VAL A 158 14.15 4.18 2.26
C VAL A 158 14.44 4.52 3.72
N LEU A 159 13.81 5.58 4.24
CA LEU A 159 14.04 6.03 5.60
C LEU A 159 13.50 5.05 6.65
N GLY A 160 12.38 4.36 6.34
CA GLY A 160 11.75 3.42 7.27
C GLY A 160 12.69 2.35 7.82
N PRO A 161 13.30 1.51 6.96
CA PRO A 161 14.26 0.50 7.41
C PRO A 161 15.47 1.07 8.16
N VAL A 162 16.00 2.21 7.72
CA VAL A 162 17.15 2.84 8.36
C VAL A 162 16.80 3.34 9.77
N VAL A 163 15.72 4.10 9.89
CA VAL A 163 15.28 4.67 11.18
C VAL A 163 14.72 3.58 12.09
N GLY A 164 13.92 2.64 11.53
CA GLY A 164 13.36 1.52 12.28
C GLY A 164 14.44 0.60 12.82
N GLY A 165 15.43 0.26 12.01
CA GLY A 165 16.57 -0.55 12.42
C GLY A 165 17.43 0.14 13.48
N ALA A 166 17.66 1.46 13.36
CA ALA A 166 18.40 2.22 14.35
C ALA A 166 17.68 2.27 15.71
N PHE A 167 16.36 2.46 15.72
CA PHE A 167 15.59 2.48 16.97
C PHE A 167 15.44 1.08 17.58
N ALA A 168 15.09 0.07 16.77
CA ALA A 168 14.93 -1.30 17.24
C ALA A 168 16.25 -1.94 17.69
N GLY A 169 17.39 -1.51 17.14
CA GLY A 169 18.72 -1.96 17.53
C GLY A 169 19.27 -1.27 18.81
N SER A 170 18.61 -0.21 19.28
CA SER A 170 19.02 0.50 20.50
C SER A 170 18.27 -0.05 21.71
N THR A 171 18.98 -0.37 22.80
CA THR A 171 18.34 -0.87 24.01
C THR A 171 17.48 0.18 24.68
N HIS A 172 18.01 1.39 24.91
CA HIS A 172 17.29 2.51 25.55
C HIS A 172 17.64 3.85 24.88
N ILE A 173 16.64 4.69 24.66
CA ILE A 173 16.77 6.06 24.16
C ILE A 173 15.94 6.97 25.07
N LEU A 174 16.56 7.96 25.71
CA LEU A 174 15.91 8.93 26.61
C LEU A 174 15.02 8.28 27.69
N GLY A 175 15.43 7.13 28.22
CA GLY A 175 14.74 6.44 29.31
C GLY A 175 13.61 5.51 28.89
N PHE A 176 13.37 5.33 27.58
CA PHE A 176 12.42 4.39 27.02
C PHE A 176 13.13 3.33 26.19
N ASP A 177 12.55 2.14 26.06
CA ASP A 177 13.04 1.10 25.15
C ASP A 177 13.15 1.65 23.74
N GLY A 178 14.23 1.33 23.03
CA GLY A 178 14.55 1.94 21.76
C GLY A 178 13.43 1.77 20.72
N TRP A 179 12.77 0.61 20.70
CA TRP A 179 11.67 0.35 19.77
C TRP A 179 10.44 1.26 19.98
N ARG A 180 10.19 1.80 21.17
CA ARG A 180 9.06 2.71 21.45
C ARG A 180 9.18 4.01 20.65
N TRP A 181 10.41 4.40 20.30
CA TRP A 181 10.69 5.56 19.45
C TRP A 181 10.24 5.38 18.00
N VAL A 182 10.01 4.15 17.56
CA VAL A 182 9.35 3.86 16.28
C VAL A 182 7.99 4.56 16.18
N PHE A 183 7.29 4.66 17.31
CA PHE A 183 5.99 5.31 17.41
C PHE A 183 6.09 6.78 17.85
N PHE A 184 6.98 7.10 18.78
CA PHE A 184 7.12 8.47 19.29
C PHE A 184 7.67 9.45 18.24
N ILE A 185 8.43 9.00 17.24
CA ILE A 185 8.89 9.84 16.12
C ILE A 185 7.72 10.42 15.30
N ASN A 186 6.57 9.79 15.33
CA ASN A 186 5.38 10.28 14.67
C ASN A 186 4.83 11.57 15.30
N LEU A 187 5.09 11.81 16.59
CA LEU A 187 4.56 12.98 17.30
C LEU A 187 5.11 14.30 16.73
N PRO A 188 6.44 14.54 16.69
CA PRO A 188 6.93 15.80 16.15
C PRO A 188 6.53 16.01 14.68
N ILE A 189 6.54 14.97 13.86
CA ILE A 189 6.15 15.05 12.44
C ILE A 189 4.66 15.38 12.32
N GLY A 190 3.81 14.67 13.06
CA GLY A 190 2.37 14.86 13.02
C GLY A 190 1.92 16.17 13.63
N LEU A 191 2.56 16.65 14.71
CA LEU A 191 2.30 17.98 15.26
C LEU A 191 2.69 19.10 14.27
N ALA A 192 3.81 18.94 13.56
CA ALA A 192 4.18 19.86 12.49
C ALA A 192 3.14 19.86 11.34
N ALA A 193 2.69 18.67 10.89
CA ALA A 193 1.64 18.53 9.88
C ALA A 193 0.33 19.19 10.36
N LEU A 194 -0.08 18.92 11.61
CA LEU A 194 -1.28 19.47 12.22
C LEU A 194 -1.22 20.99 12.29
N ALA A 195 -0.08 21.56 12.73
CA ALA A 195 0.12 22.99 12.80
C ALA A 195 0.04 23.64 11.41
N VAL A 196 0.72 23.09 10.41
CA VAL A 196 0.70 23.62 9.03
C VAL A 196 -0.72 23.56 8.46
N VAL A 197 -1.41 22.46 8.60
CA VAL A 197 -2.79 22.29 8.09
C VAL A 197 -3.76 23.19 8.85
N PHE A 198 -3.64 23.29 10.16
CA PHE A 198 -4.49 24.17 10.97
C PHE A 198 -4.30 25.66 10.60
N LEU A 199 -3.07 26.11 10.39
CA LEU A 199 -2.77 27.51 10.11
C LEU A 199 -3.04 27.90 8.65
N PHE A 200 -2.83 27.01 7.70
CA PHE A 200 -2.79 27.39 6.27
C PHE A 200 -3.91 26.77 5.43
N LEU A 201 -4.51 25.64 5.84
CA LEU A 201 -5.61 25.04 5.08
C LEU A 201 -6.94 25.72 5.40
N HIS A 202 -7.27 26.79 4.66
CA HIS A 202 -8.56 27.47 4.74
C HIS A 202 -9.36 27.19 3.46
N LEU A 203 -10.15 26.14 3.48
CA LEU A 203 -11.08 25.83 2.39
C LEU A 203 -12.49 26.25 2.83
N PRO A 204 -13.27 26.91 1.94
CA PRO A 204 -14.66 27.20 2.25
C PRO A 204 -15.40 25.90 2.50
N ALA A 205 -15.97 25.76 3.70
CA ALA A 205 -16.77 24.61 4.06
C ALA A 205 -18.09 24.68 3.29
N LYS A 206 -18.23 23.96 2.20
CA LYS A 206 -19.52 23.70 1.58
C LYS A 206 -20.24 22.66 2.43
N HIS A 207 -20.91 23.11 3.50
CA HIS A 207 -21.78 22.22 4.28
C HIS A 207 -22.96 21.80 3.42
N VAL A 208 -22.87 20.63 2.82
CA VAL A 208 -24.02 20.01 2.17
C VAL A 208 -24.75 19.23 3.25
N LYS A 209 -25.99 19.62 3.58
CA LYS A 209 -26.86 18.88 4.51
C LYS A 209 -27.21 17.52 3.88
N GLN A 210 -26.34 16.53 4.02
CA GLN A 210 -26.58 15.16 3.59
C GLN A 210 -26.66 14.24 4.81
N LYS A 211 -27.49 13.20 4.71
CA LYS A 211 -27.54 12.14 5.73
C LYS A 211 -26.30 11.26 5.61
N ILE A 212 -25.79 10.77 6.74
CA ILE A 212 -24.69 9.81 6.77
C ILE A 212 -25.28 8.41 6.56
N ASP A 213 -24.66 7.64 5.67
CA ASP A 213 -25.02 6.24 5.42
C ASP A 213 -24.35 5.32 6.44
N TYR A 214 -24.92 5.22 7.64
CA TYR A 214 -24.42 4.32 8.69
C TYR A 214 -24.55 2.84 8.29
N TRP A 215 -25.60 2.49 7.52
CA TRP A 215 -25.82 1.12 7.08
C TRP A 215 -24.81 0.68 6.01
N GLY A 216 -24.50 1.56 5.06
CA GLY A 216 -23.44 1.32 4.10
C GLY A 216 -22.06 1.22 4.78
N ALA A 217 -21.79 2.07 5.79
CA ALA A 217 -20.56 2.00 6.57
C ALA A 217 -20.41 0.70 7.37
N ALA A 218 -21.48 0.24 8.02
CA ALA A 218 -21.49 -1.04 8.73
C ALA A 218 -21.36 -2.22 7.78
N ALA A 219 -22.06 -2.18 6.65
CA ALA A 219 -22.06 -3.25 5.66
C ALA A 219 -20.69 -3.40 4.95
N ILE A 220 -20.04 -2.29 4.58
CA ILE A 220 -18.69 -2.34 3.99
C ILE A 220 -17.66 -2.86 4.99
N THR A 221 -17.81 -2.51 6.27
CA THR A 221 -16.96 -3.04 7.34
C THR A 221 -17.13 -4.56 7.46
N LEU A 222 -18.38 -5.04 7.51
CA LEU A 222 -18.69 -6.48 7.58
C LEU A 222 -18.24 -7.22 6.31
N ALA A 223 -18.27 -6.56 5.15
CA ALA A 223 -17.77 -7.14 3.90
C ALA A 223 -16.25 -7.32 3.91
N ILE A 224 -15.52 -6.30 4.35
CA ILE A 224 -14.08 -6.21 4.15
C ILE A 224 -13.29 -6.84 5.28
N VAL A 225 -13.68 -6.59 6.54
CA VAL A 225 -12.93 -7.09 7.71
C VAL A 225 -12.75 -8.60 7.66
N PRO A 226 -13.78 -9.44 7.49
CA PRO A 226 -13.59 -10.89 7.42
C PRO A 226 -12.77 -11.34 6.21
N LEU A 227 -12.94 -10.70 5.05
CA LEU A 227 -12.17 -11.04 3.86
C LEU A 227 -10.69 -10.68 4.01
N LEU A 228 -10.37 -9.55 4.63
CA LEU A 228 -8.98 -9.18 4.92
C LEU A 228 -8.39 -10.08 6.03
N LEU A 229 -9.19 -10.45 7.03
CA LEU A 229 -8.74 -11.40 8.06
C LEU A 229 -8.36 -12.75 7.46
N VAL A 230 -9.21 -13.32 6.60
CA VAL A 230 -8.88 -14.60 5.97
C VAL A 230 -7.73 -14.46 4.96
N ALA A 231 -7.62 -13.32 4.28
CA ALA A 231 -6.50 -13.05 3.39
C ALA A 231 -5.17 -13.06 4.16
N GLU A 232 -5.12 -12.46 5.34
CA GLU A 232 -3.93 -12.35 6.17
C GLU A 232 -3.65 -13.63 6.98
N GLN A 233 -4.70 -14.21 7.58
CA GLN A 233 -4.58 -15.33 8.53
C GLN A 233 -4.89 -16.70 7.92
N GLY A 234 -5.37 -16.77 6.68
CA GLY A 234 -5.82 -18.01 6.05
C GLY A 234 -4.73 -19.07 5.93
N ARG A 235 -3.46 -18.65 5.82
CA ARG A 235 -2.33 -19.57 5.85
C ARG A 235 -2.16 -20.24 7.22
N SER A 236 -2.29 -19.49 8.32
CA SER A 236 -2.12 -20.00 9.69
C SER A 236 -3.35 -20.76 10.18
N TRP A 237 -4.56 -20.31 9.82
CA TRP A 237 -5.81 -20.99 10.19
C TRP A 237 -6.11 -22.21 9.32
N GLY A 238 -5.58 -22.24 8.09
CA GLY A 238 -5.97 -23.13 7.01
C GLY A 238 -7.09 -22.51 6.17
N TRP A 239 -6.88 -22.44 4.85
CA TRP A 239 -7.84 -21.85 3.90
C TRP A 239 -9.21 -22.53 3.88
N THR A 240 -9.28 -23.80 4.29
CA THR A 240 -10.49 -24.63 4.37
C THR A 240 -10.99 -24.82 5.80
N SER A 241 -10.45 -24.11 6.79
CA SER A 241 -10.90 -24.21 8.18
C SER A 241 -12.27 -23.58 8.38
N LEU A 242 -12.94 -23.93 9.46
CA LEU A 242 -14.22 -23.35 9.85
C LEU A 242 -14.13 -21.83 9.98
N ASN A 243 -13.05 -21.31 10.57
CA ASN A 243 -12.81 -19.86 10.70
C ASN A 243 -12.75 -19.16 9.33
N SER A 244 -12.05 -19.78 8.36
CA SER A 244 -11.96 -19.26 6.99
C SER A 244 -13.32 -19.27 6.29
N PHE A 245 -14.09 -20.36 6.40
CA PHE A 245 -15.43 -20.44 5.84
C PHE A 245 -16.41 -19.44 6.48
N LEU A 246 -16.34 -19.23 7.79
CA LEU A 246 -17.14 -18.20 8.46
C LEU A 246 -16.78 -16.79 7.94
N CYS A 247 -15.48 -16.51 7.77
CA CYS A 247 -15.04 -15.22 7.21
C CYS A 247 -15.50 -15.04 5.75
N TYR A 248 -15.42 -16.08 4.90
CA TYR A 248 -15.97 -16.02 3.54
C TYR A 248 -17.48 -15.75 3.55
N GLY A 249 -18.24 -16.49 4.38
CA GLY A 249 -19.69 -16.32 4.52
C GLY A 249 -20.07 -14.92 4.99
N LEU A 250 -19.42 -14.41 6.04
CA LEU A 250 -19.63 -13.06 6.55
C LEU A 250 -19.24 -11.99 5.52
N GLY A 251 -18.13 -12.18 4.82
CA GLY A 251 -17.69 -11.27 3.76
C GLY A 251 -18.69 -11.19 2.61
N VAL A 252 -19.16 -12.33 2.11
CA VAL A 252 -20.19 -12.40 1.06
C VAL A 252 -21.51 -11.80 1.53
N ALA A 253 -21.95 -12.12 2.74
CA ALA A 253 -23.16 -11.53 3.32
C ALA A 253 -23.02 -10.00 3.47
N GLY A 254 -21.85 -9.53 3.90
CA GLY A 254 -21.51 -8.11 3.98
C GLY A 254 -21.56 -7.41 2.62
N ILE A 255 -21.04 -8.03 1.55
CA ILE A 255 -21.10 -7.50 0.17
C ILE A 255 -22.55 -7.38 -0.28
N ILE A 256 -23.36 -8.43 -0.09
CA ILE A 256 -24.78 -8.41 -0.46
C ILE A 256 -25.51 -7.30 0.32
N TRP A 257 -25.27 -7.22 1.63
CA TRP A 257 -25.86 -6.17 2.45
C TRP A 257 -25.41 -4.78 2.02
N PHE A 258 -24.13 -4.60 1.70
CA PHE A 258 -23.59 -3.34 1.18
C PHE A 258 -24.30 -2.90 -0.10
N LEU A 259 -24.43 -3.79 -1.09
CA LEU A 259 -25.14 -3.48 -2.34
C LEU A 259 -26.61 -3.10 -2.10
N LEU A 260 -27.28 -3.76 -1.16
CA LEU A 260 -28.66 -3.44 -0.79
C LEU A 260 -28.78 -2.10 -0.04
N ALA A 261 -27.83 -1.81 0.87
CA ALA A 261 -27.76 -0.56 1.60
C ALA A 261 -27.50 0.62 0.66
N GLU A 262 -26.50 0.51 -0.22
CA GLU A 262 -26.16 1.52 -1.23
C GLU A 262 -27.35 1.81 -2.19
N LYS A 263 -28.05 0.74 -2.62
CA LYS A 263 -29.24 0.88 -3.46
C LYS A 263 -30.37 1.64 -2.74
N ARG A 264 -30.53 1.43 -1.42
CA ARG A 264 -31.54 2.13 -0.60
C ARG A 264 -31.13 3.55 -0.29
N ALA A 265 -29.84 3.78 -0.01
CA ALA A 265 -29.29 5.09 0.33
C ALA A 265 -29.25 6.04 -0.89
N GLY A 266 -29.11 5.53 -2.11
CA GLY A 266 -29.15 6.33 -3.34
C GLY A 266 -28.07 7.41 -3.37
N ASP A 267 -28.45 8.69 -3.31
CA ASP A 267 -27.52 9.82 -3.34
C ASP A 267 -26.75 10.00 -2.01
N TYR A 268 -27.25 9.44 -0.91
CA TYR A 268 -26.55 9.47 0.39
C TYR A 268 -25.55 8.34 0.56
N ALA A 269 -25.56 7.38 -0.34
CA ALA A 269 -24.72 6.20 -0.34
C ALA A 269 -23.23 6.52 -0.13
N LEU A 270 -22.52 5.62 0.52
CA LEU A 270 -21.07 5.75 0.78
C LEU A 270 -20.28 5.74 -0.54
N ILE A 271 -20.59 4.77 -1.41
CA ILE A 271 -20.08 4.69 -2.78
C ILE A 271 -21.27 4.54 -3.73
N PRO A 272 -21.91 5.65 -4.15
CA PRO A 272 -23.14 5.57 -4.94
C PRO A 272 -23.03 4.68 -6.15
N LEU A 273 -23.89 3.65 -6.26
CA LEU A 273 -23.85 2.67 -7.36
C LEU A 273 -24.03 3.33 -8.75
N ARG A 274 -24.63 4.54 -8.80
CA ARG A 274 -24.74 5.33 -10.02
C ARG A 274 -23.37 5.68 -10.64
N LEU A 275 -22.32 5.77 -9.83
CA LEU A 275 -20.98 6.09 -10.33
C LEU A 275 -20.42 4.96 -11.20
N PHE A 276 -20.77 3.71 -10.92
CA PHE A 276 -20.35 2.55 -11.72
C PHE A 276 -21.04 2.48 -13.10
N ARG A 277 -22.12 3.24 -13.31
CA ARG A 277 -22.70 3.40 -14.67
C ARG A 277 -21.78 4.21 -15.59
N ASN A 278 -20.88 5.01 -15.04
CA ASN A 278 -19.82 5.66 -15.79
C ASN A 278 -18.69 4.65 -16.05
N ALA A 279 -18.49 4.28 -17.32
CA ALA A 279 -17.46 3.31 -17.70
C ALA A 279 -16.04 3.71 -17.22
N THR A 280 -15.71 5.01 -17.20
CA THR A 280 -14.42 5.48 -16.69
C THR A 280 -14.26 5.15 -15.21
N PHE A 281 -15.29 5.37 -14.39
CA PHE A 281 -15.25 5.05 -12.96
C PHE A 281 -15.14 3.54 -12.72
N GLY A 282 -16.00 2.74 -13.35
CA GLY A 282 -16.02 1.28 -13.20
C GLY A 282 -14.71 0.62 -13.63
N LEU A 283 -14.21 0.98 -14.83
CA LEU A 283 -12.95 0.43 -15.36
C LEU A 283 -11.75 0.88 -14.52
N SER A 284 -11.71 2.15 -14.07
CA SER A 284 -10.62 2.63 -13.21
C SER A 284 -10.64 1.98 -11.83
N SER A 285 -11.82 1.67 -11.27
CA SER A 285 -11.96 0.92 -10.02
C SER A 285 -11.38 -0.49 -10.15
N LEU A 286 -11.75 -1.20 -11.22
CA LEU A 286 -11.23 -2.54 -11.52
C LEU A 286 -9.72 -2.52 -11.76
N LEU A 287 -9.22 -1.57 -12.54
CA LEU A 287 -7.79 -1.41 -12.78
C LEU A 287 -7.03 -1.09 -11.49
N ASN A 288 -7.52 -0.20 -10.62
CA ASN A 288 -6.91 0.07 -9.32
C ASN A 288 -6.83 -1.20 -8.46
N PHE A 289 -7.86 -2.05 -8.49
CA PHE A 289 -7.87 -3.32 -7.75
C PHE A 289 -6.79 -4.27 -8.29
N ILE A 290 -6.74 -4.51 -9.61
CA ILE A 290 -5.76 -5.43 -10.21
C ILE A 290 -4.33 -4.88 -10.05
N ILE A 291 -4.13 -3.58 -10.24
CA ILE A 291 -2.81 -2.94 -10.03
C ILE A 291 -2.42 -3.00 -8.55
N GLY A 292 -3.39 -2.90 -7.64
CA GLY A 292 -3.15 -3.13 -6.21
C GLY A 292 -2.57 -4.53 -5.95
N ILE A 293 -3.16 -5.57 -6.54
CA ILE A 293 -2.64 -6.94 -6.46
C ILE A 293 -1.17 -6.99 -6.94
N GLY A 294 -0.89 -6.45 -8.13
CA GLY A 294 0.47 -6.44 -8.68
C GLY A 294 1.47 -5.65 -7.85
N MET A 295 1.06 -4.46 -7.36
CA MET A 295 1.91 -3.56 -6.57
C MET A 295 2.39 -4.21 -5.26
N PHE A 296 1.46 -4.66 -4.44
CA PHE A 296 1.81 -5.25 -3.14
C PHE A 296 2.45 -6.62 -3.31
N GLY A 297 2.09 -7.36 -4.38
CA GLY A 297 2.80 -8.57 -4.76
C GLY A 297 4.28 -8.33 -5.03
N ALA A 298 4.62 -7.33 -5.84
CA ALA A 298 6.02 -6.98 -6.12
C ALA A 298 6.75 -6.48 -4.87
N ILE A 299 6.08 -5.63 -4.05
CA ILE A 299 6.66 -5.13 -2.79
C ILE A 299 6.97 -6.28 -1.83
N ALA A 300 6.19 -7.35 -1.83
CA ALA A 300 6.43 -8.51 -0.98
C ALA A 300 7.44 -9.50 -1.60
N MET A 301 7.31 -9.81 -2.89
CA MET A 301 8.09 -10.88 -3.54
C MET A 301 9.54 -10.49 -3.84
N LEU A 302 9.81 -9.23 -4.21
CA LEU A 302 11.19 -8.83 -4.53
C LEU A 302 12.13 -8.89 -3.33
N PRO A 303 11.80 -8.36 -2.13
CA PRO A 303 12.63 -8.56 -0.95
C PRO A 303 12.77 -10.03 -0.55
N LEU A 304 11.71 -10.84 -0.68
CA LEU A 304 11.77 -12.27 -0.40
C LEU A 304 12.75 -12.99 -1.34
N TYR A 305 12.72 -12.69 -2.64
CA TYR A 305 13.71 -13.23 -3.57
C TYR A 305 15.14 -12.83 -3.17
N LEU A 306 15.37 -11.56 -2.86
CA LEU A 306 16.69 -11.06 -2.49
C LEU A 306 17.20 -11.71 -1.20
N GLN A 307 16.33 -11.97 -0.25
CA GLN A 307 16.69 -12.62 1.01
C GLN A 307 16.79 -14.15 0.85
N LEU A 308 15.74 -14.83 0.41
CA LEU A 308 15.67 -16.30 0.39
C LEU A 308 16.55 -16.93 -0.69
N VAL A 309 16.68 -16.30 -1.86
CA VAL A 309 17.41 -16.86 -3.01
C VAL A 309 18.82 -16.28 -3.12
N LYS A 310 18.97 -14.96 -2.92
CA LYS A 310 20.27 -14.29 -3.04
C LYS A 310 21.05 -14.21 -1.74
N GLY A 311 20.43 -14.57 -0.61
CA GLY A 311 21.10 -14.53 0.69
C GLY A 311 21.45 -13.14 1.19
N LEU A 312 20.78 -12.08 0.69
CA LEU A 312 21.01 -10.73 1.17
C LEU A 312 20.39 -10.52 2.55
N THR A 313 21.04 -9.70 3.34
CA THR A 313 20.46 -9.24 4.61
C THR A 313 19.19 -8.41 4.37
N PRO A 314 18.27 -8.32 5.33
CA PRO A 314 17.09 -7.46 5.21
C PRO A 314 17.43 -6.01 4.85
N THR A 315 18.54 -5.48 5.35
CA THR A 315 19.01 -4.12 5.05
C THR A 315 19.46 -3.99 3.59
N GLU A 316 20.22 -4.93 3.07
CA GLU A 316 20.66 -4.93 1.67
C GLU A 316 19.49 -5.10 0.72
N ALA A 317 18.55 -6.01 1.02
CA ALA A 317 17.32 -6.16 0.26
C ALA A 317 16.47 -4.87 0.28
N GLY A 318 16.39 -4.19 1.43
CA GLY A 318 15.73 -2.89 1.56
C GLY A 318 16.40 -1.79 0.71
N LEU A 319 17.73 -1.74 0.68
CA LEU A 319 18.48 -0.80 -0.18
C LEU A 319 18.22 -1.06 -1.67
N MET A 320 18.09 -2.32 -2.08
CA MET A 320 17.72 -2.66 -3.47
C MET A 320 16.32 -2.15 -3.84
N MET A 321 15.39 -1.99 -2.87
CA MET A 321 14.06 -1.40 -3.11
C MET A 321 14.11 0.09 -3.48
N ILE A 322 15.26 0.76 -3.32
CA ILE A 322 15.46 2.12 -3.82
C ILE A 322 15.26 2.16 -5.34
N THR A 323 15.72 1.14 -6.07
CA THR A 323 15.57 1.06 -7.53
C THR A 323 14.10 1.02 -7.94
N PHE A 324 13.28 0.23 -7.23
CA PHE A 324 11.83 0.18 -7.41
C PHE A 324 11.18 1.55 -7.16
N THR A 325 11.58 2.20 -6.08
CA THR A 325 11.11 3.54 -5.73
C THR A 325 11.48 4.60 -6.77
N LEU A 326 12.71 4.58 -7.27
CA LEU A 326 13.15 5.46 -8.37
C LEU A 326 12.30 5.25 -9.62
N GLY A 327 11.93 3.99 -9.91
CA GLY A 327 10.98 3.67 -10.97
C GLY A 327 9.62 4.35 -10.76
N ILE A 328 9.01 4.20 -9.57
CA ILE A 328 7.72 4.84 -9.26
C ILE A 328 7.81 6.36 -9.43
N LEU A 329 8.87 6.98 -8.93
CA LEU A 329 9.07 8.43 -9.01
C LEU A 329 9.18 8.90 -10.46
N THR A 330 10.05 8.28 -11.24
CA THR A 330 10.27 8.66 -12.65
C THR A 330 9.01 8.46 -13.47
N GLY A 331 8.30 7.34 -13.29
CA GLY A 331 7.02 7.06 -13.94
C GLY A 331 5.93 8.08 -13.56
N SER A 332 5.74 8.34 -12.26
CA SER A 332 4.73 9.27 -11.77
C SER A 332 4.98 10.71 -12.20
N ILE A 333 6.24 11.17 -12.12
CA ILE A 333 6.60 12.54 -12.53
C ILE A 333 6.45 12.71 -14.04
N THR A 334 6.89 11.71 -14.83
CA THR A 334 6.77 11.73 -16.29
C THR A 334 5.30 11.74 -16.71
N ALA A 335 4.48 10.84 -16.15
CA ALA A 335 3.04 10.82 -16.40
C ALA A 335 2.39 12.16 -16.01
N GLY A 336 2.68 12.64 -14.81
CA GLY A 336 2.10 13.87 -14.29
C GLY A 336 2.39 15.10 -15.16
N ARG A 337 3.66 15.29 -15.56
CA ARG A 337 4.08 16.40 -16.43
C ARG A 337 3.47 16.30 -17.83
N THR A 338 3.47 15.10 -18.40
CA THR A 338 2.95 14.90 -19.77
C THR A 338 1.43 15.07 -19.80
N ILE A 339 0.70 14.58 -18.79
CA ILE A 339 -0.75 14.78 -18.69
C ILE A 339 -1.08 16.26 -18.52
N SER A 340 -0.32 16.96 -17.68
CA SER A 340 -0.49 18.42 -17.49
C SER A 340 -0.29 19.19 -18.79
N ALA A 341 0.66 18.78 -19.65
CA ALA A 341 0.92 19.42 -20.94
C ALA A 341 -0.09 19.03 -22.03
N SER A 342 -0.43 17.72 -22.14
CA SER A 342 -1.23 17.18 -23.25
C SER A 342 -2.74 17.16 -22.98
N GLY A 343 -3.14 17.14 -21.71
CA GLY A 343 -4.53 16.94 -21.27
C GLY A 343 -5.04 15.50 -21.49
N THR A 344 -4.17 14.54 -21.84
CA THR A 344 -4.57 13.14 -22.08
C THR A 344 -3.96 12.20 -21.06
N TYR A 345 -4.78 11.34 -20.42
CA TYR A 345 -4.32 10.42 -19.38
C TYR A 345 -4.33 8.95 -19.81
N ARG A 346 -5.14 8.57 -20.79
CA ARG A 346 -5.43 7.17 -21.17
C ARG A 346 -4.18 6.36 -21.53
N ILE A 347 -3.21 6.99 -22.20
CA ILE A 347 -2.00 6.30 -22.67
C ILE A 347 -1.17 5.73 -21.52
N PHE A 348 -1.16 6.38 -20.35
CA PHE A 348 -0.32 6.00 -19.23
C PHE A 348 -0.76 4.71 -18.55
N PRO A 349 -2.06 4.46 -18.21
CA PRO A 349 -2.48 3.15 -17.73
C PRO A 349 -2.19 2.01 -18.73
N ILE A 350 -2.29 2.27 -20.05
CA ILE A 350 -1.95 1.28 -21.08
C ILE A 350 -0.45 0.96 -21.03
N MET A 351 0.41 1.99 -21.09
CA MET A 351 1.86 1.80 -21.00
C MET A 351 2.26 1.18 -19.67
N GLY A 352 1.69 1.68 -18.57
CA GLY A 352 2.01 1.22 -17.22
C GLY A 352 1.68 -0.25 -17.00
N THR A 353 0.48 -0.69 -17.35
CA THR A 353 0.08 -2.10 -17.26
C THR A 353 0.87 -2.99 -18.20
N GLY A 354 1.22 -2.51 -19.40
CA GLY A 354 2.10 -3.22 -20.34
C GLY A 354 3.51 -3.41 -19.78
N ILE A 355 4.09 -2.36 -19.19
CA ILE A 355 5.41 -2.43 -18.53
C ILE A 355 5.37 -3.37 -17.32
N LEU A 356 4.30 -3.31 -16.52
CA LEU A 356 4.13 -4.22 -15.37
C LEU A 356 4.08 -5.67 -15.81
N THR A 357 3.32 -5.97 -16.88
CA THR A 357 3.23 -7.32 -17.45
C THR A 357 4.58 -7.79 -17.96
N ALA A 358 5.27 -6.96 -18.74
CA ALA A 358 6.59 -7.30 -19.27
C ALA A 358 7.62 -7.50 -18.15
N ALA A 359 7.64 -6.61 -17.14
CA ALA A 359 8.55 -6.72 -16.01
C ALA A 359 8.29 -7.98 -15.17
N ALA A 360 7.02 -8.33 -14.91
CA ALA A 360 6.65 -9.56 -14.21
C ALA A 360 7.04 -10.81 -15.01
N LEU A 361 6.84 -10.83 -16.33
CA LEU A 361 7.29 -11.92 -17.20
C LEU A 361 8.81 -12.07 -17.19
N VAL A 362 9.54 -10.96 -17.32
CA VAL A 362 11.02 -10.99 -17.29
C VAL A 362 11.51 -11.44 -15.91
N MET A 363 10.86 -11.03 -14.82
CA MET A 363 11.17 -11.55 -13.48
C MET A 363 11.02 -13.09 -13.44
N GLY A 364 9.87 -13.63 -13.84
CA GLY A 364 9.63 -15.07 -13.83
C GLY A 364 10.52 -15.88 -14.78
N LEU A 365 11.16 -15.22 -15.78
CA LEU A 365 12.08 -15.89 -16.71
C LEU A 365 13.55 -15.77 -16.32
N SER A 366 13.92 -14.80 -15.50
CA SER A 366 15.33 -14.44 -15.27
C SER A 366 15.78 -14.54 -13.81
N LEU A 367 14.89 -14.68 -12.84
CA LEU A 367 15.25 -14.71 -11.43
C LEU A 367 15.63 -16.12 -10.94
N HIS A 368 16.87 -16.54 -11.24
CA HIS A 368 17.45 -17.80 -10.78
C HIS A 368 18.50 -17.58 -9.69
N VAL A 369 18.97 -18.66 -9.08
CA VAL A 369 20.00 -18.61 -8.03
C VAL A 369 21.27 -17.93 -8.54
N ASP A 370 21.67 -18.19 -9.79
CA ASP A 370 22.91 -17.67 -10.38
C ASP A 370 22.75 -16.27 -11.04
N THR A 371 21.56 -15.69 -11.06
CA THR A 371 21.30 -14.36 -11.69
C THR A 371 22.06 -13.26 -10.96
N GLY A 372 22.75 -12.39 -11.69
CA GLY A 372 23.47 -11.25 -11.11
C GLY A 372 22.53 -10.24 -10.45
N LEU A 373 22.93 -9.63 -9.32
CA LEU A 373 22.11 -8.69 -8.53
C LEU A 373 21.65 -7.44 -9.31
N TRP A 374 22.33 -7.07 -10.38
CA TRP A 374 21.90 -5.93 -11.21
C TRP A 374 20.60 -6.21 -11.97
N VAL A 375 20.30 -7.48 -12.29
CA VAL A 375 19.08 -7.87 -13.05
C VAL A 375 17.80 -7.57 -12.27
N PRO A 376 17.61 -8.06 -11.03
CA PRO A 376 16.42 -7.70 -10.24
C PRO A 376 16.34 -6.19 -9.97
N GLY A 377 17.48 -5.48 -9.84
CA GLY A 377 17.51 -4.03 -9.70
C GLY A 377 16.95 -3.29 -10.90
N VAL A 378 17.36 -3.67 -12.11
CA VAL A 378 16.85 -3.08 -13.37
C VAL A 378 15.36 -3.40 -13.55
N ILE A 379 14.95 -4.64 -13.34
CA ILE A 379 13.54 -5.05 -13.44
C ILE A 379 12.68 -4.27 -12.44
N ALA A 380 13.18 -4.06 -11.21
CA ALA A 380 12.50 -3.28 -10.19
C ALA A 380 12.24 -1.82 -10.64
N VAL A 381 13.18 -1.17 -11.34
CA VAL A 381 12.98 0.17 -11.92
C VAL A 381 11.81 0.17 -12.90
N PHE A 382 11.76 -0.79 -13.82
CA PHE A 382 10.68 -0.89 -14.79
C PHE A 382 9.34 -1.22 -14.12
N PHE A 383 9.34 -2.12 -13.16
CA PHE A 383 8.13 -2.46 -12.40
C PHE A 383 7.59 -1.24 -11.65
N GLY A 384 8.47 -0.50 -10.98
CA GLY A 384 8.13 0.77 -10.33
C GLY A 384 7.60 1.81 -11.31
N ALA A 385 8.25 1.99 -12.47
CA ALA A 385 7.82 2.94 -13.50
C ALA A 385 6.41 2.60 -14.04
N GLY A 386 6.12 1.31 -14.26
CA GLY A 386 4.80 0.83 -14.64
C GLY A 386 3.72 1.21 -13.62
N LEU A 387 4.01 1.04 -12.32
CA LEU A 387 3.11 1.48 -11.24
C LEU A 387 2.94 3.00 -11.25
N GLY A 388 4.03 3.76 -11.39
CA GLY A 388 3.99 5.21 -11.48
C GLY A 388 3.10 5.72 -12.62
N PHE A 389 3.14 5.04 -13.78
CA PHE A 389 2.26 5.35 -14.91
C PHE A 389 0.79 4.98 -14.68
N CYS A 390 0.47 4.11 -13.74
CA CYS A 390 -0.90 3.71 -13.45
C CYS A 390 -1.53 4.52 -12.32
N MET A 391 -0.84 4.71 -11.19
CA MET A 391 -1.43 5.19 -9.95
C MET A 391 -2.08 6.57 -10.08
N GLN A 392 -1.34 7.53 -10.64
CA GLN A 392 -1.81 8.91 -10.76
C GLN A 392 -2.87 9.08 -11.84
N PRO A 393 -2.67 8.58 -13.06
CA PRO A 393 -3.67 8.72 -14.12
C PRO A 393 -5.00 8.05 -13.79
N LEU A 394 -5.02 6.90 -13.11
CA LEU A 394 -6.26 6.24 -12.70
C LEU A 394 -6.99 7.00 -11.59
N THR A 395 -6.27 7.56 -10.62
CA THR A 395 -6.87 8.43 -9.61
C THR A 395 -7.48 9.67 -10.26
N LEU A 396 -6.76 10.30 -11.20
CA LEU A 396 -7.24 11.44 -11.97
C LEU A 396 -8.48 11.08 -12.83
N ALA A 397 -8.47 9.91 -13.47
CA ALA A 397 -9.61 9.41 -14.23
C ALA A 397 -10.86 9.27 -13.37
N MET A 398 -10.72 8.73 -12.14
CA MET A 398 -11.83 8.62 -11.19
C MET A 398 -12.31 9.99 -10.72
N GLN A 399 -11.40 10.92 -10.37
CA GLN A 399 -11.75 12.29 -9.99
C GLN A 399 -12.51 13.04 -11.09
N THR A 400 -12.14 12.86 -12.36
CA THR A 400 -12.78 13.54 -13.50
C THR A 400 -14.06 12.85 -13.97
N SER A 401 -14.33 11.64 -13.51
CA SER A 401 -15.54 10.86 -13.88
C SER A 401 -16.73 11.13 -12.95
N VAL A 402 -16.51 11.83 -11.85
CA VAL A 402 -17.54 12.13 -10.84
C VAL A 402 -17.84 13.63 -10.78
N PRO A 403 -19.07 14.03 -10.38
CA PRO A 403 -19.39 15.42 -10.15
C PRO A 403 -18.56 15.97 -8.98
N PRO A 404 -18.34 17.31 -8.93
CA PRO A 404 -17.54 17.96 -7.87
C PRO A 404 -18.00 17.63 -6.45
N ARG A 405 -19.31 17.40 -6.24
CA ARG A 405 -19.89 17.02 -4.95
C ARG A 405 -19.47 15.63 -4.46
N ASP A 406 -19.02 14.75 -5.36
CA ASP A 406 -18.59 13.37 -5.08
C ASP A 406 -17.07 13.19 -5.24
N MET A 407 -16.29 14.28 -5.27
CA MET A 407 -14.84 14.24 -5.48
C MET A 407 -14.12 13.41 -4.42
N GLY A 408 -14.53 13.53 -3.16
CA GLY A 408 -14.01 12.73 -2.06
C GLY A 408 -14.27 11.25 -2.24
N VAL A 409 -15.48 10.89 -2.65
CA VAL A 409 -15.86 9.51 -2.97
C VAL A 409 -15.03 8.98 -4.14
N GLY A 410 -14.85 9.77 -5.21
CA GLY A 410 -14.06 9.37 -6.38
C GLY A 410 -12.60 9.06 -6.01
N THR A 411 -11.98 9.94 -5.21
CA THR A 411 -10.58 9.80 -4.80
C THR A 411 -10.39 8.65 -3.81
N SER A 412 -11.26 8.57 -2.79
CA SER A 412 -11.17 7.52 -1.78
C SER A 412 -11.49 6.14 -2.35
N SER A 413 -12.38 6.03 -3.34
CA SER A 413 -12.64 4.77 -4.05
C SER A 413 -11.40 4.28 -4.80
N ALA A 414 -10.61 5.17 -5.43
CA ALA A 414 -9.35 4.77 -6.08
C ALA A 414 -8.36 4.15 -5.08
N ALA A 415 -8.18 4.81 -3.94
CA ALA A 415 -7.31 4.32 -2.87
C ALA A 415 -7.85 3.02 -2.25
N PHE A 416 -9.15 2.95 -2.02
CA PHE A 416 -9.84 1.79 -1.45
C PHE A 416 -9.68 0.53 -2.31
N PHE A 417 -10.02 0.60 -3.61
CA PHE A 417 -9.88 -0.56 -4.49
C PHE A 417 -8.43 -1.01 -4.63
N ARG A 418 -7.48 -0.07 -4.65
CA ARG A 418 -6.05 -0.40 -4.69
C ARG A 418 -5.59 -1.08 -3.40
N SER A 419 -5.97 -0.58 -2.23
CA SER A 419 -5.61 -1.20 -0.94
C SER A 419 -6.24 -2.58 -0.76
N MET A 420 -7.51 -2.74 -1.16
CA MET A 420 -8.19 -4.03 -1.14
C MET A 420 -7.52 -5.03 -2.09
N GLY A 421 -7.19 -4.59 -3.32
CA GLY A 421 -6.40 -5.40 -4.25
C GLY A 421 -5.05 -5.79 -3.66
N GLY A 422 -4.37 -4.84 -2.99
CA GLY A 422 -3.09 -5.08 -2.34
C GLY A 422 -3.13 -6.16 -1.27
N ALA A 423 -4.12 -6.11 -0.40
CA ALA A 423 -4.30 -7.12 0.65
C ALA A 423 -4.56 -8.52 0.06
N VAL A 424 -5.45 -8.60 -0.93
CA VAL A 424 -5.72 -9.86 -1.66
C VAL A 424 -4.45 -10.35 -2.38
N GLY A 425 -3.73 -9.47 -3.06
CA GLY A 425 -2.51 -9.80 -3.81
C GLY A 425 -1.42 -10.35 -2.92
N THR A 426 -1.12 -9.68 -1.80
CA THR A 426 -0.13 -10.15 -0.82
C THR A 426 -0.49 -11.54 -0.30
N ALA A 427 -1.73 -11.74 0.11
CA ALA A 427 -2.20 -13.03 0.63
C ALA A 427 -2.09 -14.16 -0.41
N VAL A 428 -2.57 -13.92 -1.64
CA VAL A 428 -2.53 -14.91 -2.73
C VAL A 428 -1.08 -15.25 -3.09
N PHE A 429 -0.22 -14.25 -3.25
CA PHE A 429 1.16 -14.49 -3.70
C PHE A 429 2.02 -15.15 -2.64
N ILE A 430 1.90 -14.74 -1.36
CA ILE A 430 2.61 -15.40 -0.26
C ILE A 430 2.12 -16.84 -0.10
N SER A 431 0.80 -17.06 -0.16
CA SER A 431 0.25 -18.40 -0.05
C SER A 431 0.70 -19.30 -1.21
N LEU A 432 0.68 -18.79 -2.45
CA LEU A 432 1.15 -19.51 -3.62
C LEU A 432 2.64 -19.86 -3.52
N LEU A 433 3.47 -18.88 -3.10
CA LEU A 433 4.90 -19.08 -2.89
C LEU A 433 5.15 -20.26 -1.96
N PHE A 434 4.62 -20.23 -0.75
CA PHE A 434 4.93 -21.23 0.26
C PHE A 434 4.24 -22.57 0.00
N SER A 435 3.08 -22.61 -0.65
CA SER A 435 2.43 -23.86 -1.04
C SER A 435 3.23 -24.63 -2.10
N LEU A 436 3.91 -23.91 -2.99
CA LEU A 436 4.77 -24.49 -4.01
C LEU A 436 6.18 -24.79 -3.47
N ALA A 437 6.71 -23.93 -2.58
CA ALA A 437 8.07 -24.05 -2.08
C ALA A 437 8.34 -25.42 -1.45
N ALA A 438 7.44 -25.92 -0.59
CA ALA A 438 7.63 -27.20 0.10
C ALA A 438 7.82 -28.36 -0.89
N SER A 439 6.97 -28.46 -1.92
CA SER A 439 7.06 -29.53 -2.93
C SER A 439 8.28 -29.36 -3.83
N ARG A 440 8.61 -28.12 -4.24
CA ARG A 440 9.74 -27.85 -5.13
C ARG A 440 11.08 -28.02 -4.44
N ILE A 441 11.19 -27.64 -3.18
CA ILE A 441 12.38 -27.92 -2.37
C ILE A 441 12.57 -29.43 -2.25
N ALA A 442 11.50 -30.20 -1.98
CA ALA A 442 11.59 -31.66 -1.91
C ALA A 442 12.07 -32.29 -3.25
N ASP A 443 11.57 -31.80 -4.40
CA ASP A 443 11.99 -32.24 -5.72
C ASP A 443 13.46 -31.87 -6.01
N SER A 444 13.88 -30.64 -5.72
CA SER A 444 15.27 -30.19 -5.88
C SER A 444 16.23 -30.96 -4.97
N MET A 445 15.82 -31.24 -3.74
CA MET A 445 16.61 -32.06 -2.81
C MET A 445 16.76 -33.50 -3.31
N LYS A 446 15.71 -34.14 -3.86
CA LYS A 446 15.83 -35.46 -4.48
C LYS A 446 16.83 -35.47 -5.65
N ALA A 447 16.81 -34.42 -6.47
CA ALA A 447 17.77 -34.26 -7.56
C ALA A 447 19.20 -34.08 -7.03
N ALA A 448 19.40 -33.26 -6.00
CA ALA A 448 20.69 -33.03 -5.37
C ALA A 448 21.25 -34.29 -4.70
N MET A 449 20.41 -35.13 -4.07
CA MET A 449 20.80 -36.41 -3.49
C MET A 449 21.28 -37.43 -4.53
N ALA A 450 21.03 -37.24 -5.82
CA ALA A 450 21.57 -38.04 -6.89
C ALA A 450 22.95 -37.54 -7.37
N ASP A 451 23.40 -36.34 -6.93
CA ASP A 451 24.71 -35.78 -7.29
C ASP A 451 25.79 -36.23 -6.28
N PRO A 452 26.83 -36.95 -6.73
CA PRO A 452 27.94 -37.35 -5.88
C PRO A 452 28.67 -36.19 -5.21
N ALA A 453 28.74 -35.00 -5.86
CA ALA A 453 29.39 -33.83 -5.31
C ALA A 453 28.60 -33.26 -4.12
N TYR A 454 27.28 -33.26 -4.20
CA TYR A 454 26.41 -32.84 -3.10
C TYR A 454 26.51 -33.80 -1.90
N LEU A 455 26.51 -35.12 -2.18
CA LEU A 455 26.64 -36.17 -1.13
C LEU A 455 28.02 -36.08 -0.43
N ALA A 456 29.07 -35.76 -1.15
CA ALA A 456 30.40 -35.58 -0.56
C ALA A 456 30.43 -34.41 0.45
N VAL A 457 29.77 -33.28 0.14
CA VAL A 457 29.67 -32.16 1.07
C VAL A 457 28.75 -32.49 2.26
N LEU A 458 27.65 -33.20 2.01
CA LEU A 458 26.68 -33.59 3.07
C LEU A 458 27.30 -34.56 4.09
N GLN A 459 28.22 -35.43 3.63
CA GLN A 459 28.89 -36.44 4.45
C GLN A 459 30.22 -35.94 5.06
N ASP A 460 30.63 -34.71 4.75
CA ASP A 460 31.86 -34.12 5.30
C ASP A 460 31.70 -33.85 6.81
N PRO A 461 32.49 -34.52 7.69
CA PRO A 461 32.40 -34.33 9.13
C PRO A 461 32.65 -32.87 9.57
N SER A 462 33.45 -32.12 8.82
CA SER A 462 33.75 -30.73 9.13
C SER A 462 32.53 -29.82 8.90
N VAL A 463 31.74 -30.10 7.87
CA VAL A 463 30.50 -29.39 7.55
C VAL A 463 29.38 -29.77 8.55
N ALA A 464 29.32 -31.07 8.94
CA ALA A 464 28.35 -31.53 9.91
C ALA A 464 28.60 -31.01 11.35
N ALA A 465 29.85 -30.77 11.70
CA ALA A 465 30.25 -30.27 13.01
C ALA A 465 30.09 -28.74 13.15
N ASP A 466 29.87 -28.00 12.05
CA ASP A 466 29.72 -26.55 12.07
C ASP A 466 28.35 -26.17 12.67
N PRO A 467 28.33 -25.39 13.79
CA PRO A 467 27.09 -24.95 14.42
C PRO A 467 26.17 -24.16 13.49
N ALA A 468 26.70 -23.48 12.47
CA ALA A 468 25.94 -22.75 11.48
C ALA A 468 25.02 -23.67 10.64
N ASN A 469 25.38 -24.96 10.51
CA ASN A 469 24.60 -25.95 9.77
C ASN A 469 23.60 -26.75 10.63
N ALA A 470 23.57 -26.54 11.94
CA ALA A 470 22.72 -27.34 12.85
C ALA A 470 21.24 -27.30 12.44
N LYS A 471 20.68 -26.11 12.18
CA LYS A 471 19.29 -25.94 11.72
C LYS A 471 19.05 -26.52 10.32
N LEU A 472 20.05 -26.53 9.45
CA LEU A 472 19.96 -27.16 8.12
C LEU A 472 19.82 -28.68 8.25
N TYR A 473 20.60 -29.33 9.13
CA TYR A 473 20.48 -30.76 9.38
C TYR A 473 19.16 -31.12 10.07
N GLU A 474 18.65 -30.26 10.94
CA GLU A 474 17.30 -30.40 11.52
C GLU A 474 16.23 -30.35 10.42
N PHE A 475 16.32 -29.37 9.52
CA PHE A 475 15.45 -29.26 8.34
C PHE A 475 15.51 -30.52 7.44
N PHE A 476 16.69 -31.10 7.25
CA PHE A 476 16.80 -32.34 6.46
C PHE A 476 16.15 -33.54 7.16
N ARG A 477 16.19 -33.58 8.49
CA ARG A 477 15.54 -34.63 9.28
C ARG A 477 14.02 -34.53 9.26
N ASP A 478 13.49 -33.31 9.41
CA ASP A 478 12.07 -33.05 9.58
C ASP A 478 11.34 -32.84 8.23
N GLY A 479 12.10 -32.63 7.15
CA GLY A 479 11.61 -32.44 5.80
C GLY A 479 11.07 -31.03 5.55
N ALA A 480 10.85 -30.71 4.27
CA ALA A 480 10.28 -29.45 3.82
C ALA A 480 8.77 -29.41 4.13
N SER A 481 8.39 -28.81 5.24
CA SER A 481 7.00 -28.57 5.63
C SER A 481 6.72 -27.07 5.72
N ASN A 482 5.45 -26.68 5.75
CA ASN A 482 5.08 -25.28 5.96
C ASN A 482 5.58 -24.73 7.32
N GLU A 483 5.72 -25.58 8.33
CA GLU A 483 6.26 -25.21 9.64
C GLU A 483 7.77 -25.00 9.60
N SER A 484 8.52 -25.89 8.95
CA SER A 484 9.99 -25.79 8.83
C SER A 484 10.43 -24.61 7.95
N LEU A 485 9.55 -24.10 7.08
CA LEU A 485 9.79 -22.93 6.25
C LEU A 485 9.40 -21.58 6.91
N ASN A 486 8.90 -21.60 8.15
CA ASN A 486 8.57 -20.35 8.88
C ASN A 486 9.81 -19.62 9.40
N ASP A 487 10.90 -20.33 9.73
CA ASP A 487 12.19 -19.73 10.08
C ASP A 487 13.23 -20.11 9.02
N THR A 488 13.57 -19.15 8.19
CA THR A 488 14.58 -19.29 7.12
C THR A 488 15.84 -18.47 7.40
N SER A 489 15.98 -17.92 8.60
CA SER A 489 17.11 -17.05 8.98
C SER A 489 18.47 -17.75 8.88
N TRP A 490 18.50 -19.06 9.10
CA TRP A 490 19.69 -19.89 9.01
C TRP A 490 20.23 -20.10 7.58
N LEU A 491 19.43 -19.85 6.54
CA LEU A 491 19.88 -19.99 5.14
C LEU A 491 21.09 -19.11 4.80
N HIS A 492 21.23 -17.96 5.48
CA HIS A 492 22.35 -17.03 5.24
C HIS A 492 23.67 -17.47 5.87
N THR A 493 23.61 -18.30 6.90
CA THR A 493 24.78 -18.74 7.68
C THR A 493 25.20 -20.16 7.35
N ALA A 494 24.28 -20.98 6.84
CA ALA A 494 24.55 -22.37 6.50
C ALA A 494 25.37 -22.52 5.21
N ASN A 495 25.97 -23.70 5.03
CA ASN A 495 26.81 -24.02 3.87
C ASN A 495 26.03 -23.84 2.55
N SER A 496 26.55 -22.98 1.67
CA SER A 496 25.88 -22.58 0.43
C SER A 496 25.67 -23.73 -0.56
N ALA A 497 26.55 -24.74 -0.57
CA ALA A 497 26.38 -25.92 -1.42
C ALA A 497 25.19 -26.78 -0.96
N LEU A 498 24.98 -26.89 0.36
CA LEU A 498 23.88 -27.67 0.93
C LEU A 498 22.54 -26.91 0.91
N THR A 499 22.55 -25.57 0.94
CA THR A 499 21.33 -24.76 0.87
C THR A 499 20.85 -24.55 -0.57
N ARG A 500 21.68 -24.82 -1.59
CA ARG A 500 21.36 -24.61 -3.00
C ARG A 500 20.03 -25.23 -3.45
N PRO A 501 19.70 -26.50 -3.15
CA PRO A 501 18.40 -27.08 -3.53
C PRO A 501 17.20 -26.36 -2.91
N ILE A 502 17.37 -25.78 -1.72
CA ILE A 502 16.32 -25.03 -1.02
C ILE A 502 16.12 -23.68 -1.72
N THR A 503 17.20 -22.97 -2.04
CA THR A 503 17.15 -21.69 -2.75
C THR A 503 16.62 -21.84 -4.17
N GLU A 504 16.93 -22.94 -4.87
CA GLU A 504 16.37 -23.27 -6.19
C GLU A 504 14.84 -23.53 -6.11
N GLY A 505 14.39 -24.26 -5.07
CA GLY A 505 12.97 -24.47 -4.83
C GLY A 505 12.20 -23.18 -4.57
N PHE A 506 12.78 -22.25 -3.81
CA PHE A 506 12.21 -20.91 -3.62
C PHE A 506 12.22 -20.10 -4.92
N ALA A 507 13.31 -20.08 -5.67
CA ALA A 507 13.40 -19.38 -6.95
C ALA A 507 12.31 -19.81 -7.92
N TYR A 508 12.15 -21.12 -8.12
CA TYR A 508 11.09 -21.66 -8.97
C TYR A 508 9.68 -21.26 -8.48
N SER A 509 9.46 -21.25 -7.17
CA SER A 509 8.16 -20.88 -6.61
C SER A 509 7.86 -19.39 -6.84
N ILE A 510 8.88 -18.54 -6.74
CA ILE A 510 8.78 -17.10 -7.06
C ILE A 510 8.50 -16.90 -8.56
N ASP A 511 9.10 -17.69 -9.46
CA ASP A 511 8.83 -17.61 -10.89
C ASP A 511 7.35 -17.85 -11.19
N VAL A 512 6.74 -18.88 -10.60
CA VAL A 512 5.31 -19.17 -10.77
C VAL A 512 4.44 -18.02 -10.24
N VAL A 513 4.82 -17.43 -9.10
CA VAL A 513 4.12 -16.24 -8.57
C VAL A 513 4.24 -15.07 -9.55
N MET A 514 5.41 -14.85 -10.13
CA MET A 514 5.62 -13.77 -11.11
C MET A 514 4.85 -14.01 -12.41
N PHE A 515 4.75 -15.24 -12.91
CA PHE A 515 3.88 -15.57 -14.05
C PHE A 515 2.39 -15.32 -13.72
N THR A 516 1.97 -15.62 -12.49
CA THR A 516 0.60 -15.31 -12.04
C THR A 516 0.36 -13.80 -12.01
N ALA A 517 1.32 -13.03 -11.49
CA ALA A 517 1.28 -11.57 -11.49
C ALA A 517 1.25 -11.01 -12.93
N ALA A 518 2.05 -11.59 -13.85
CA ALA A 518 2.06 -11.22 -15.26
C ALA A 518 0.70 -11.49 -15.95
N ALA A 519 0.07 -12.63 -15.65
CA ALA A 519 -1.26 -12.94 -16.18
C ALA A 519 -2.32 -11.92 -15.70
N LEU A 520 -2.32 -11.59 -14.40
CA LEU A 520 -3.24 -10.60 -13.82
C LEU A 520 -3.00 -9.19 -14.38
N THR A 521 -1.74 -8.75 -14.45
CA THR A 521 -1.41 -7.43 -15.03
C THR A 521 -1.63 -7.40 -16.52
N GLY A 522 -1.49 -8.53 -17.24
CA GLY A 522 -1.86 -8.71 -18.64
C GLY A 522 -3.36 -8.53 -18.88
N ILE A 523 -4.21 -9.06 -18.00
CA ILE A 523 -5.65 -8.78 -18.02
C ILE A 523 -5.90 -7.29 -17.80
N ALA A 524 -5.21 -6.64 -16.85
CA ALA A 524 -5.31 -5.19 -16.67
C ALA A 524 -4.86 -4.42 -17.93
N PHE A 525 -3.81 -4.88 -18.62
CA PHE A 525 -3.35 -4.30 -19.87
C PHE A 525 -4.46 -4.34 -20.94
N LEU A 526 -5.12 -5.47 -21.12
CA LEU A 526 -6.24 -5.59 -22.05
C LEU A 526 -7.43 -4.69 -21.67
N ILE A 527 -7.79 -4.65 -20.37
CA ILE A 527 -8.86 -3.80 -19.85
C ILE A 527 -8.53 -2.31 -20.05
N SER A 528 -7.26 -1.92 -19.94
CA SER A 528 -6.85 -0.53 -20.06
C SER A 528 -7.16 0.10 -21.44
N PHE A 529 -7.23 -0.71 -22.51
CA PHE A 529 -7.67 -0.25 -23.83
C PHE A 529 -9.15 0.15 -23.87
N ALA A 530 -9.97 -0.36 -22.97
CA ALA A 530 -11.38 0.02 -22.86
C ALA A 530 -11.60 1.36 -22.15
N LEU A 531 -10.56 1.96 -21.53
CA LEU A 531 -10.69 3.27 -20.90
C LEU A 531 -11.07 4.33 -21.94
N PRO A 532 -12.11 5.16 -21.65
CA PRO A 532 -12.51 6.24 -22.55
C PRO A 532 -11.41 7.30 -22.69
N ASN A 533 -11.16 7.73 -23.92
CA ASN A 533 -10.20 8.78 -24.23
C ASN A 533 -10.85 10.16 -24.09
N LYS A 534 -10.93 10.67 -22.86
CA LYS A 534 -11.45 12.01 -22.59
C LYS A 534 -10.29 12.98 -22.39
N LYS A 535 -10.29 14.10 -23.12
CA LYS A 535 -9.37 15.22 -22.82
C LYS A 535 -9.79 15.92 -21.53
N LEU A 536 -8.82 16.26 -20.71
CA LEU A 536 -9.04 17.10 -19.53
C LEU A 536 -9.30 18.53 -20.00
N THR A 537 -10.58 18.93 -20.04
CA THR A 537 -10.98 20.31 -20.29
C THR A 537 -11.21 21.02 -18.96
N ASP A 538 -10.70 22.24 -18.83
CA ASP A 538 -10.92 23.08 -17.65
C ASP A 538 -12.38 23.56 -17.61
N HIS A 539 -13.29 22.70 -17.14
CA HIS A 539 -14.70 23.09 -16.93
C HIS A 539 -14.89 24.20 -15.88
N GLN A 540 -13.88 24.49 -15.06
CA GLN A 540 -13.93 25.64 -14.14
C GLN A 540 -13.87 26.99 -14.87
N GLY A 541 -13.29 27.05 -16.07
CA GLY A 541 -13.34 28.24 -16.93
C GLY A 541 -14.71 28.44 -17.60
N ALA A 542 -15.36 27.34 -18.00
CA ALA A 542 -16.65 27.39 -18.69
C ALA A 542 -17.82 27.70 -17.74
N ALA A 543 -17.82 27.17 -16.51
CA ALA A 543 -18.82 27.48 -15.51
C ALA A 543 -18.72 28.96 -15.04
N ARG A 544 -17.52 29.55 -14.96
CA ARG A 544 -17.33 30.97 -14.66
C ARG A 544 -17.76 31.90 -15.79
N GLN A 545 -17.69 31.46 -17.04
CA GLN A 545 -18.20 32.22 -18.17
C GLN A 545 -19.73 32.15 -18.28
N SER A 546 -20.38 31.05 -17.88
CA SER A 546 -21.84 30.98 -17.83
C SER A 546 -22.44 31.79 -16.68
N ASP A 547 -21.82 31.78 -15.50
CA ASP A 547 -22.25 32.63 -14.37
C ASP A 547 -21.98 34.13 -14.59
N ALA A 548 -20.99 34.49 -15.46
CA ALA A 548 -20.72 35.86 -15.85
C ALA A 548 -21.59 36.34 -17.01
N MET A 549 -22.31 35.44 -17.70
CA MET A 549 -23.21 35.74 -18.80
C MET A 549 -24.70 35.73 -18.45
N GLU A 550 -25.07 35.44 -17.17
CA GLU A 550 -26.44 35.65 -16.73
C GLU A 550 -26.65 37.15 -16.53
N PRO A 551 -27.40 37.85 -17.44
CA PRO A 551 -27.67 39.24 -17.22
C PRO A 551 -28.60 39.40 -16.01
N ALA A 552 -28.27 40.30 -15.12
CA ALA A 552 -29.14 40.75 -14.06
C ALA A 552 -30.51 41.13 -14.66
N ALA A 553 -31.41 40.18 -14.65
CA ALA A 553 -32.82 40.43 -14.93
C ALA A 553 -33.53 40.58 -13.59
N HIS A 554 -33.91 41.76 -13.33
CA HIS A 554 -34.70 42.43 -12.29
C HIS A 554 -35.54 41.59 -11.33
#